data_3dd756e49136b7c34e0cb0ed609c0aa0
#
_entry.id   3dd756e49136b7c34e0cb0ed609c0aa0
#
_cell.length_a   1.000
_cell.length_b   1.000
_cell.length_c   1.000
_cell.angle_alpha   90.00
_cell.angle_beta   90.00
_cell.angle_gamma   90.00
#
_symmetry.space_group_name_H-M   'P 1'
#
loop_
_entity.id
_entity.type
_entity.pdbx_description
1 polymer ?
#
loop_
_entity_poly.entity_id
_entity_poly.type
_entity_poly.pdbx_seq_one_letter_code
_entity_poly.pdbx_strand_id
1 'polypeptide(L)'
;KKVLCDCHLTVAQALAVSEPARVVFLIKDPSNLVDEYGNRPDHQGFFQYLNSATDIEKAKQTVNITLYELNVNRIEEIKSSSFFWIERTVDSTVESTLTCVEKHLGLI
;
A
#
# COMPACT_ATOMS: atom_id res chain seq x y z
N LYS A 1 -5.06 -9.36 -25.96
CA LYS A 1 -5.69 -8.33 -25.11
C LYS A 1 -4.88 -8.16 -23.81
N LYS A 2 -4.54 -6.92 -23.48
CA LYS A 2 -3.82 -6.58 -22.26
C LYS A 2 -4.83 -6.08 -21.20
N VAL A 3 -4.70 -6.58 -19.98
CA VAL A 3 -5.53 -6.18 -18.85
C VAL A 3 -4.61 -5.72 -17.72
N LEU A 4 -4.90 -4.54 -17.17
CA LEU A 4 -4.23 -4.00 -16.01
C LEU A 4 -5.14 -4.16 -14.80
N CYS A 5 -4.63 -4.78 -13.72
CA CYS A 5 -5.37 -4.95 -12.48
C CYS A 5 -4.65 -4.22 -11.34
N ASP A 6 -5.41 -3.47 -10.56
CA ASP A 6 -4.95 -2.90 -9.29
C ASP A 6 -5.56 -3.71 -8.16
N CYS A 7 -4.72 -4.38 -7.38
CA CYS A 7 -5.18 -5.28 -6.32
C CYS A 7 -4.14 -5.43 -5.21
N HIS A 8 -4.59 -5.92 -4.06
CA HIS A 8 -3.73 -6.22 -2.94
C HIS A 8 -3.27 -7.68 -3.00
N LEU A 9 -1.99 -7.89 -3.27
CA LEU A 9 -1.38 -9.21 -3.28
C LEU A 9 -0.16 -9.24 -2.37
N THR A 10 0.05 -10.36 -1.71
CA THR A 10 1.34 -10.65 -1.09
C THR A 10 2.37 -11.03 -2.16
N VAL A 11 3.65 -11.01 -1.81
CA VAL A 11 4.71 -11.47 -2.72
C VAL A 11 4.45 -12.90 -3.18
N ALA A 12 4.06 -13.79 -2.25
CA ALA A 12 3.76 -15.18 -2.59
C ALA A 12 2.58 -15.31 -3.57
N GLN A 13 1.52 -14.54 -3.37
CA GLN A 13 0.37 -14.52 -4.27
C GLN A 13 0.75 -13.98 -5.66
N ALA A 14 1.54 -12.92 -5.70
CA ALA A 14 2.00 -12.35 -6.97
C ALA A 14 2.86 -13.34 -7.75
N LEU A 15 3.76 -14.07 -7.08
CA LEU A 15 4.59 -15.12 -7.71
C LEU A 15 3.74 -16.28 -8.24
N ALA A 16 2.63 -16.58 -7.56
CA ALA A 16 1.73 -17.66 -7.98
C ALA A 16 0.94 -17.33 -9.25
N VAL A 17 0.67 -16.06 -9.53
CA VAL A 17 -0.21 -15.64 -10.62
C VAL A 17 0.49 -14.88 -11.75
N SER A 18 1.71 -14.39 -11.52
CA SER A 18 2.41 -13.58 -12.51
C SER A 18 3.93 -13.65 -12.35
N GLU A 19 4.63 -12.83 -13.09
CA GLU A 19 6.08 -12.73 -13.11
C GLU A 19 6.54 -11.30 -12.82
N PRO A 20 7.79 -11.07 -12.33
CA PRO A 20 8.27 -9.74 -11.96
C PRO A 20 8.13 -8.67 -13.02
N ALA A 21 8.30 -9.01 -14.30
CA ALA A 21 8.18 -8.05 -15.39
C ALA A 21 6.77 -7.49 -15.57
N ARG A 22 5.77 -8.14 -14.97
CA ARG A 22 4.35 -7.77 -15.10
C ARG A 22 3.75 -7.21 -13.83
N VAL A 23 4.55 -7.02 -12.79
CA VAL A 23 4.07 -6.59 -11.47
C VAL A 23 4.87 -5.40 -10.99
N VAL A 24 4.19 -4.42 -10.44
CA VAL A 24 4.79 -3.28 -9.73
C VAL A 24 4.13 -3.19 -8.37
N PHE A 25 4.92 -3.15 -7.32
CA PHE A 25 4.44 -2.85 -5.98
C PHE A 25 4.59 -1.35 -5.71
N LEU A 26 3.53 -0.72 -5.25
CA LEU A 26 3.57 0.65 -4.74
C LEU A 26 3.62 0.59 -3.22
N ILE A 27 4.65 1.18 -2.64
CA ILE A 27 4.84 1.20 -1.20
C ILE A 27 4.93 2.63 -0.68
N LYS A 28 4.65 2.80 0.59
CA LYS A 28 4.69 4.10 1.26
C LYS A 28 5.15 3.92 2.69
N ASP A 29 5.80 4.95 3.24
CA ASP A 29 6.17 4.99 4.66
C ASP A 29 4.91 4.82 5.52
N PRO A 30 4.88 3.81 6.43
CA PRO A 30 3.69 3.52 7.22
C PRO A 30 3.47 4.42 8.44
N SER A 31 4.23 5.51 8.60
CA SER A 31 4.25 6.31 9.83
C SER A 31 2.90 6.90 10.25
N ASN A 32 2.02 7.28 9.31
CA ASN A 32 0.76 7.97 9.57
C ASN A 32 -0.46 7.26 8.97
N LEU A 33 -0.46 5.94 9.02
CA LEU A 33 -1.48 5.13 8.35
C LEU A 33 -2.90 5.37 8.84
N VAL A 34 -3.09 5.55 10.15
CA VAL A 34 -4.45 5.77 10.69
C VAL A 34 -5.04 7.07 10.17
N ASP A 35 -4.28 8.16 10.22
CA ASP A 35 -4.76 9.46 9.75
C ASP A 35 -5.00 9.45 8.23
N GLU A 36 -4.09 8.88 7.47
CA GLU A 36 -4.23 8.76 6.02
C GLU A 36 -5.40 7.87 5.62
N TYR A 37 -5.56 6.73 6.30
CA TYR A 37 -6.65 5.80 6.04
C TYR A 37 -8.01 6.45 6.32
N GLY A 38 -8.10 7.17 7.41
CA GLY A 38 -9.34 7.81 7.81
C GLY A 38 -9.70 9.07 7.04
N ASN A 39 -8.73 9.70 6.38
CA ASN A 39 -8.99 10.86 5.53
C ASN A 39 -9.62 10.50 4.18
N ARG A 40 -9.71 9.21 3.87
CA ARG A 40 -10.37 8.76 2.64
C ARG A 40 -11.89 8.76 2.81
N PRO A 41 -12.65 9.31 1.85
CA PRO A 41 -14.11 9.34 1.95
C PRO A 41 -14.76 7.97 2.08
N ASP A 42 -14.17 6.95 1.48
CA ASP A 42 -14.65 5.57 1.51
C ASP A 42 -14.34 4.82 2.81
N HIS A 43 -13.59 5.43 3.75
CA HIS A 43 -13.21 4.83 5.02
C HIS A 43 -13.86 5.49 6.24
N GLN A 44 -14.92 6.27 6.06
CA GLN A 44 -15.59 6.95 7.17
C GLN A 44 -16.20 5.98 8.18
N GLY A 45 -16.67 4.82 7.75
CA GLY A 45 -17.18 3.78 8.64
C GLY A 45 -16.13 3.26 9.63
N PHE A 46 -14.88 3.14 9.20
CA PHE A 46 -13.77 2.76 10.06
C PHE A 46 -13.53 3.79 11.18
N PHE A 47 -13.58 5.08 10.86
CA PHE A 47 -13.45 6.16 11.84
C PHE A 47 -14.61 6.19 12.83
N GLN A 48 -15.83 6.00 12.35
CA GLN A 48 -17.01 5.91 13.22
C GLN A 48 -16.88 4.74 14.20
N TYR A 49 -16.38 3.61 13.74
CA TYR A 49 -16.15 2.44 14.58
C TYR A 49 -15.10 2.74 15.66
N LEU A 50 -13.98 3.36 15.31
CA LEU A 50 -12.94 3.75 16.27
C LEU A 50 -13.47 4.73 17.29
N ASN A 51 -14.27 5.71 16.88
CA ASN A 51 -14.85 6.72 17.77
C ASN A 51 -15.91 6.15 18.72
N SER A 52 -16.41 4.95 18.47
CA SER A 52 -17.33 4.24 19.38
C SER A 52 -16.64 3.50 20.52
N ALA A 53 -15.31 3.40 20.50
CA ALA A 53 -14.53 2.71 21.52
C ALA A 53 -14.60 3.46 22.87
N THR A 54 -14.52 2.70 23.98
CA THR A 54 -14.52 3.27 25.33
C THR A 54 -13.33 4.20 25.55
N ASP A 55 -12.16 3.82 25.04
CA ASP A 55 -10.94 4.65 25.05
C ASP A 55 -10.49 4.85 23.60
N ILE A 56 -10.90 5.97 23.02
CA ILE A 56 -10.66 6.29 21.61
C ILE A 56 -9.16 6.43 21.31
N GLU A 57 -8.41 7.12 22.17
CA GLU A 57 -6.98 7.33 21.97
C GLU A 57 -6.19 6.01 21.99
N LYS A 58 -6.51 5.13 22.93
CA LYS A 58 -5.90 3.82 23.03
C LYS A 58 -6.25 2.95 21.81
N ALA A 59 -7.49 3.00 21.37
CA ALA A 59 -7.94 2.27 20.18
C ALA A 59 -7.18 2.73 18.93
N LYS A 60 -7.03 4.04 18.75
CA LYS A 60 -6.26 4.62 17.63
C LYS A 60 -4.79 4.23 17.68
N GLN A 61 -4.16 4.27 18.86
CA GLN A 61 -2.78 3.85 19.04
C GLN A 61 -2.60 2.37 18.68
N THR A 62 -3.48 1.50 19.16
CA THR A 62 -3.44 0.07 18.89
C THR A 62 -3.56 -0.22 17.40
N VAL A 63 -4.50 0.42 16.73
CA VAL A 63 -4.67 0.26 15.27
C VAL A 63 -3.45 0.77 14.52
N ASN A 64 -2.93 1.93 14.90
CA ASN A 64 -1.75 2.51 14.25
C ASN A 64 -0.51 1.62 14.39
N ILE A 65 -0.24 1.09 15.58
CA ILE A 65 0.87 0.17 15.81
C ILE A 65 0.71 -1.10 14.98
N THR A 66 -0.49 -1.69 14.97
CA THR A 66 -0.77 -2.90 14.22
C THR A 66 -0.59 -2.69 12.71
N LEU A 67 -1.14 -1.61 12.17
CA LEU A 67 -0.97 -1.27 10.76
C LEU A 67 0.49 -0.98 10.41
N TYR A 68 1.21 -0.30 11.29
CA TYR A 68 2.63 -0.02 11.10
C TYR A 68 3.43 -1.32 11.00
N GLU A 69 3.29 -2.23 11.95
CA GLU A 69 4.01 -3.49 11.97
C GLU A 69 3.70 -4.37 10.74
N LEU A 70 2.42 -4.49 10.38
CA LEU A 70 2.01 -5.24 9.21
C LEU A 70 2.61 -4.67 7.93
N ASN A 71 2.63 -3.36 7.80
CA ASN A 71 3.15 -2.70 6.61
C ASN A 71 4.68 -2.72 6.54
N VAL A 72 5.38 -2.58 7.67
CA VAL A 72 6.83 -2.71 7.74
C VAL A 72 7.26 -4.10 7.26
N ASN A 73 6.62 -5.15 7.79
CA ASN A 73 6.93 -6.53 7.40
C ASN A 73 6.65 -6.77 5.91
N ARG A 74 5.55 -6.24 5.41
CA ARG A 74 5.18 -6.36 4.00
C ARG A 74 6.15 -5.63 3.07
N ILE A 75 6.57 -4.43 3.47
CA ILE A 75 7.54 -3.63 2.72
C ILE A 75 8.89 -4.34 2.66
N GLU A 76 9.35 -4.91 3.78
CA GLU A 76 10.59 -5.69 3.82
C GLU A 76 10.52 -6.91 2.92
N GLU A 77 9.41 -7.62 2.92
CA GLU A 77 9.17 -8.76 2.05
C GLU A 77 9.23 -8.36 0.56
N ILE A 78 8.59 -7.24 0.20
CA ILE A 78 8.61 -6.71 -1.16
C ILE A 78 10.03 -6.31 -1.57
N LYS A 79 10.75 -5.57 -0.73
CA LYS A 79 12.12 -5.12 -1.01
C LYS A 79 13.11 -6.27 -1.12
N SER A 80 12.87 -7.36 -0.43
CA SER A 80 13.69 -8.56 -0.48
C SER A 80 13.35 -9.49 -1.64
N SER A 81 12.27 -9.20 -2.36
CA SER A 81 11.80 -10.01 -3.50
C SER A 81 12.48 -9.58 -4.81
N SER A 82 12.21 -10.34 -5.87
CA SER A 82 12.63 -10.00 -7.24
C SER A 82 11.71 -9.01 -7.93
N PHE A 83 10.61 -8.59 -7.27
CA PHE A 83 9.65 -7.66 -7.85
C PHE A 83 10.18 -6.23 -7.87
N PHE A 84 9.77 -5.48 -8.88
CA PHE A 84 9.97 -4.05 -8.95
C PHE A 84 9.01 -3.34 -8.01
N TRP A 85 9.52 -2.35 -7.29
CA TRP A 85 8.71 -1.55 -6.37
C TRP A 85 9.04 -0.07 -6.49
N ILE A 86 8.05 0.75 -6.21
CA ILE A 86 8.15 2.21 -6.22
C ILE A 86 7.73 2.71 -4.85
N GLU A 87 8.61 3.42 -4.16
CA GLU A 87 8.27 4.08 -2.91
C GLU A 87 7.69 5.46 -3.19
N ARG A 88 6.45 5.67 -2.78
CA ARG A 88 5.81 6.97 -2.89
C ARG A 88 6.13 7.82 -1.68
N THR A 89 6.58 9.05 -1.93
CA THR A 89 6.91 10.05 -0.92
C THR A 89 6.01 11.27 -1.08
N VAL A 90 6.17 12.25 -0.20
CA VAL A 90 5.44 13.53 -0.29
C VAL A 90 5.73 14.28 -1.60
N ASP A 91 6.90 14.04 -2.19
CA ASP A 91 7.31 14.65 -3.46
C ASP A 91 6.84 13.87 -4.70
N SER A 92 6.27 12.69 -4.51
CA SER A 92 5.77 11.87 -5.60
C SER A 92 4.49 12.46 -6.20
N THR A 93 4.42 12.52 -7.52
CA THR A 93 3.20 12.91 -8.23
C THR A 93 2.56 11.69 -8.88
N VAL A 94 1.28 11.80 -9.23
CA VAL A 94 0.59 10.76 -10.01
C VAL A 94 1.32 10.55 -11.34
N GLU A 95 1.72 11.62 -12.01
CA GLU A 95 2.44 11.55 -13.28
C GLU A 95 3.78 10.84 -13.17
N SER A 96 4.60 11.18 -12.17
CA SER A 96 5.90 10.54 -11.98
C SER A 96 5.76 9.05 -11.67
N THR A 97 4.80 8.69 -10.83
CA THR A 97 4.52 7.30 -10.50
C THR A 97 4.02 6.54 -11.72
N LEU A 98 3.08 7.10 -12.47
CA LEU A 98 2.53 6.49 -13.68
C LEU A 98 3.61 6.24 -14.72
N THR A 99 4.51 7.19 -14.95
CA THR A 99 5.62 7.03 -15.89
C THR A 99 6.51 5.85 -15.51
N CYS A 100 6.84 5.70 -14.22
CA CYS A 100 7.63 4.56 -13.75
C CYS A 100 6.91 3.23 -13.94
N VAL A 101 5.61 3.17 -13.65
CA VAL A 101 4.79 1.99 -13.86
C VAL A 101 4.74 1.60 -15.33
N GLU A 102 4.44 2.55 -16.20
CA GLU A 102 4.34 2.31 -17.65
C GLU A 102 5.68 1.83 -18.22
N LYS A 103 6.79 2.43 -17.80
CA LYS A 103 8.12 2.01 -18.20
C LYS A 103 8.42 0.56 -17.82
N HIS A 104 8.16 0.21 -16.56
CA HIS A 104 8.41 -1.15 -16.08
C HIS A 104 7.56 -2.18 -16.82
N LEU A 105 6.29 -1.86 -17.05
CA LEU A 105 5.36 -2.77 -17.73
C LEU A 105 5.53 -2.80 -19.26
N GLY A 106 6.44 -2.01 -19.79
CA GLY A 106 6.69 -1.97 -21.24
C GLY A 106 5.58 -1.31 -22.05
N LEU A 107 4.85 -0.36 -21.44
CA LEU A 107 3.74 0.34 -22.10
C LEU A 107 4.18 1.60 -22.83
N ILE A 108 5.39 2.06 -22.54
CA ILE A 108 6.03 3.20 -23.22
C ILE A 108 7.49 2.91 -23.55
#